data_aed64b9053d331d499f39ebd30d13155
#
_entry.id   aed64b9053d331d499f39ebd30d13155
#
_cell.length_a   1.000
_cell.length_b   1.000
_cell.length_c   1.000
_cell.angle_alpha   90.00
_cell.angle_beta   90.00
_cell.angle_gamma   90.00
#
_symmetry.space_group_name_H-M   'P 1'
#
loop_
_entity.id
_entity.type
_entity.pdbx_description
1 polymer ?
#
loop_
_entity_poly.entity_id
_entity_poly.type
_entity_poly.pdbx_seq_one_letter_code
_entity_poly.pdbx_strand_id
1 'polypeptide(L)'
;MTASKTRFHFDSRGLRNVTFVVVLMLMAFVVLPFCIAQEKPAKMLRHIVMFKFKETSSKEDIQKVVDGFRSLKVSIPQVAAFEHGTNNSPEGLADGFTHCFLVTFKSEADREIYLPHPKHKEFVEILKPHLDKVKVVDYWASE
;
A
#
# COMPACT_ATOMS: atom_id res chain seq x y z
N MET A 1 -26.30 85.35 2.39
CA MET A 1 -25.67 84.12 2.86
C MET A 1 -26.00 83.00 1.88
N THR A 2 -25.13 82.72 0.94
CA THR A 2 -25.29 81.74 -0.14
C THR A 2 -24.42 80.51 0.20
N ALA A 3 -25.06 79.39 0.53
CA ALA A 3 -24.41 78.12 0.76
C ALA A 3 -23.96 77.47 -0.54
N SER A 4 -22.66 77.33 -0.75
CA SER A 4 -22.06 76.62 -1.87
C SER A 4 -22.23 75.09 -1.65
N LYS A 5 -22.96 74.43 -2.54
CA LYS A 5 -23.11 72.97 -2.56
C LYS A 5 -21.99 72.35 -3.42
N THR A 6 -20.93 71.89 -2.80
CA THR A 6 -19.88 71.14 -3.48
C THR A 6 -20.43 69.73 -3.82
N ARG A 7 -20.59 69.47 -5.12
CA ARG A 7 -20.94 68.13 -5.66
C ARG A 7 -19.67 67.32 -5.78
N PHE A 8 -19.51 66.28 -4.96
CA PHE A 8 -18.51 65.26 -5.16
C PHE A 8 -18.91 64.37 -6.37
N HIS A 9 -18.12 64.42 -7.42
CA HIS A 9 -18.28 63.55 -8.55
C HIS A 9 -17.54 62.27 -8.26
N PHE A 10 -18.28 61.17 -8.04
CA PHE A 10 -17.72 59.86 -7.83
C PHE A 10 -17.40 59.19 -9.19
N ASP A 11 -16.12 59.12 -9.55
CA ASP A 11 -15.67 58.53 -10.79
C ASP A 11 -15.79 56.98 -10.72
N SER A 12 -16.83 56.42 -11.34
CA SER A 12 -17.14 55.01 -11.39
C SER A 12 -16.14 54.17 -12.20
N ARG A 13 -15.21 54.83 -12.94
CA ARG A 13 -14.21 54.13 -13.78
C ARG A 13 -13.07 53.55 -12.95
N GLY A 14 -12.67 54.24 -11.87
CA GLY A 14 -11.63 53.74 -10.93
C GLY A 14 -12.05 52.47 -10.17
N LEU A 15 -13.33 52.40 -9.79
CA LEU A 15 -13.85 51.27 -9.02
C LEU A 15 -13.94 49.98 -9.86
N ARG A 16 -14.26 50.07 -11.15
CA ARG A 16 -14.34 48.92 -12.07
C ARG A 16 -12.96 48.25 -12.28
N ASN A 17 -11.91 49.07 -12.37
CA ASN A 17 -10.55 48.56 -12.58
C ASN A 17 -10.00 47.89 -11.33
N VAL A 18 -10.29 48.41 -10.12
CA VAL A 18 -9.88 47.79 -8.85
C VAL A 18 -10.60 46.48 -8.64
N THR A 19 -11.90 46.38 -8.96
CA THR A 19 -12.66 45.14 -8.85
C THR A 19 -12.14 44.06 -9.81
N PHE A 20 -11.76 44.42 -11.04
CA PHE A 20 -11.21 43.48 -12.02
C PHE A 20 -9.83 42.93 -11.57
N VAL A 21 -8.96 43.76 -11.01
CA VAL A 21 -7.63 43.34 -10.52
C VAL A 21 -7.76 42.43 -9.31
N VAL A 22 -8.67 42.74 -8.38
CA VAL A 22 -8.92 41.91 -7.19
C VAL A 22 -9.50 40.52 -7.55
N VAL A 23 -10.42 40.46 -8.52
CA VAL A 23 -11.00 39.19 -9.01
C VAL A 23 -9.94 38.35 -9.73
N LEU A 24 -9.05 38.96 -10.53
CA LEU A 24 -7.95 38.27 -11.20
C LEU A 24 -6.90 37.74 -10.19
N MET A 25 -6.58 38.50 -9.13
CA MET A 25 -5.69 38.02 -8.06
C MET A 25 -6.31 36.90 -7.23
N LEU A 26 -7.60 36.95 -6.92
CA LEU A 26 -8.33 35.87 -6.22
C LEU A 26 -8.42 34.59 -7.08
N MET A 27 -8.62 34.70 -8.39
CA MET A 27 -8.59 33.56 -9.31
C MET A 27 -7.20 32.90 -9.40
N ALA A 28 -6.12 33.70 -9.38
CA ALA A 28 -4.75 33.17 -9.39
C ALA A 28 -4.39 32.40 -8.10
N PHE A 29 -5.01 32.74 -6.96
CA PHE A 29 -4.76 32.07 -5.67
C PHE A 29 -5.52 30.73 -5.54
N VAL A 30 -6.58 30.53 -6.31
CA VAL A 30 -7.39 29.27 -6.27
C VAL A 30 -6.80 28.19 -7.19
N VAL A 31 -6.01 28.55 -8.21
CA VAL A 31 -5.48 27.60 -9.20
C VAL A 31 -4.07 27.08 -8.86
N LEU A 32 -3.33 27.74 -7.95
CA LEU A 32 -1.93 27.41 -7.62
C LEU A 32 -1.67 26.23 -6.67
N PRO A 33 -2.62 25.70 -5.86
CA PRO A 33 -2.30 24.58 -4.98
C PRO A 33 -2.62 23.19 -5.55
N PHE A 34 -3.01 23.03 -6.82
CA PHE A 34 -3.45 21.72 -7.32
C PHE A 34 -2.41 20.98 -8.16
N CYS A 35 -1.14 21.41 -8.10
CA CYS A 35 -0.05 20.57 -8.58
C CYS A 35 0.40 19.66 -7.42
N ILE A 36 -0.47 18.72 -7.01
CA ILE A 36 -0.03 17.59 -6.19
C ILE A 36 0.91 16.81 -7.11
N ALA A 37 2.20 16.94 -6.87
CA ALA A 37 3.17 16.03 -7.44
C ALA A 37 2.72 14.62 -7.05
N GLN A 38 2.27 13.85 -8.03
CA GLN A 38 1.90 12.46 -7.83
C GLN A 38 3.21 11.72 -7.54
N GLU A 39 3.53 11.56 -6.24
CA GLU A 39 4.69 10.77 -5.85
C GLU A 39 4.54 9.38 -6.49
N LYS A 40 5.53 9.02 -7.27
CA LYS A 40 5.58 7.67 -7.85
C LYS A 40 5.50 6.68 -6.69
N PRO A 41 4.57 5.71 -6.72
CA PRO A 41 4.43 4.76 -5.62
C PRO A 41 5.78 4.09 -5.34
N ALA A 42 6.17 4.06 -4.08
CA ALA A 42 7.42 3.43 -3.67
C ALA A 42 7.39 1.96 -4.07
N LYS A 43 8.46 1.50 -4.73
CA LYS A 43 8.59 0.08 -5.06
C LYS A 43 8.53 -0.75 -3.78
N MET A 44 7.75 -1.82 -3.80
CA MET A 44 7.59 -2.73 -2.67
C MET A 44 8.27 -4.06 -2.96
N LEU A 45 8.96 -4.60 -1.97
CA LEU A 45 9.57 -5.92 -2.06
C LEU A 45 8.50 -6.99 -1.84
N ARG A 46 8.37 -7.90 -2.78
CA ARG A 46 7.45 -9.02 -2.74
C ARG A 46 8.21 -10.30 -2.37
N HIS A 47 7.69 -11.00 -1.38
CA HIS A 47 8.19 -12.28 -0.89
C HIS A 47 7.07 -13.30 -1.09
N ILE A 48 7.13 -14.03 -2.21
CA ILE A 48 6.17 -15.10 -2.52
C ILE A 48 6.65 -16.39 -1.90
N VAL A 49 5.77 -17.03 -1.15
CA VAL A 49 6.01 -18.34 -0.55
C VAL A 49 4.91 -19.30 -0.98
N MET A 50 5.28 -20.40 -1.61
CA MET A 50 4.34 -21.43 -2.00
C MET A 50 4.60 -22.71 -1.24
N PHE A 51 3.53 -23.34 -0.73
CA PHE A 51 3.60 -24.60 0.00
C PHE A 51 2.94 -25.75 -0.77
N LYS A 52 3.66 -26.86 -0.80
CA LYS A 52 3.11 -28.18 -1.00
C LYS A 52 3.07 -28.87 0.36
N PHE A 53 1.89 -29.25 0.82
CA PHE A 53 1.70 -29.96 2.06
C PHE A 53 1.85 -31.48 1.86
N LYS A 54 2.22 -32.17 2.94
CA LYS A 54 2.23 -33.64 2.96
C LYS A 54 0.81 -34.16 2.82
N GLU A 55 0.63 -35.29 2.17
CA GLU A 55 -0.65 -35.98 2.02
C GLU A 55 -1.25 -36.43 3.37
N THR A 56 -0.38 -36.61 4.38
CA THR A 56 -0.77 -36.98 5.75
C THR A 56 -1.31 -35.82 6.57
N SER A 57 -1.21 -34.56 6.06
CA SER A 57 -1.71 -33.39 6.79
C SER A 57 -3.22 -33.25 6.63
N SER A 58 -3.92 -33.13 7.74
CA SER A 58 -5.37 -32.89 7.72
C SER A 58 -5.68 -31.46 7.24
N LYS A 59 -6.92 -31.21 6.85
CA LYS A 59 -7.39 -29.86 6.48
C LYS A 59 -7.29 -28.91 7.67
N GLU A 60 -7.52 -29.39 8.86
CA GLU A 60 -7.46 -28.65 10.12
C GLU A 60 -6.01 -28.25 10.44
N ASP A 61 -5.03 -29.12 10.17
CA ASP A 61 -3.62 -28.80 10.36
C ASP A 61 -3.13 -27.79 9.33
N ILE A 62 -3.53 -27.96 8.07
CA ILE A 62 -3.25 -26.96 7.02
C ILE A 62 -3.84 -25.59 7.40
N GLN A 63 -5.07 -25.57 7.91
CA GLN A 63 -5.70 -24.31 8.35
C GLN A 63 -4.94 -23.65 9.50
N LYS A 64 -4.42 -24.43 10.48
CA LYS A 64 -3.55 -23.89 11.55
C LYS A 64 -2.29 -23.23 10.98
N VAL A 65 -1.67 -23.85 9.96
CA VAL A 65 -0.51 -23.25 9.28
C VAL A 65 -0.90 -21.95 8.58
N VAL A 66 -2.02 -21.92 7.86
CA VAL A 66 -2.51 -20.70 7.19
C VAL A 66 -2.77 -19.58 8.19
N ASP A 67 -3.44 -19.89 9.30
CA ASP A 67 -3.75 -18.91 10.35
C ASP A 67 -2.49 -18.43 11.07
N GLY A 68 -1.54 -19.33 11.33
CA GLY A 68 -0.24 -19.01 11.88
C GLY A 68 0.54 -18.05 10.98
N PHE A 69 0.59 -18.30 9.67
CA PHE A 69 1.26 -17.42 8.73
C PHE A 69 0.58 -16.05 8.67
N ARG A 70 -0.75 -16.03 8.57
CA ARG A 70 -1.54 -14.78 8.55
C ARG A 70 -1.30 -13.92 9.79
N SER A 71 -1.12 -14.55 10.96
CA SER A 71 -0.86 -13.85 12.22
C SER A 71 0.42 -13.02 12.23
N LEU A 72 1.40 -13.35 11.36
CA LEU A 72 2.66 -12.62 11.26
C LEU A 72 2.47 -11.18 10.79
N LYS A 73 1.42 -10.90 10.02
CA LYS A 73 1.06 -9.53 9.60
C LYS A 73 0.82 -8.60 10.79
N VAL A 74 0.23 -9.12 11.86
CA VAL A 74 -0.06 -8.34 13.08
C VAL A 74 1.12 -8.39 14.06
N SER A 75 1.85 -9.51 14.08
CA SER A 75 2.89 -9.78 15.06
C SER A 75 4.27 -9.21 14.70
N ILE A 76 4.50 -8.89 13.40
CA ILE A 76 5.78 -8.40 12.90
C ILE A 76 5.55 -7.07 12.17
N PRO A 77 5.94 -5.93 12.76
CA PRO A 77 5.70 -4.59 12.18
C PRO A 77 6.29 -4.38 10.78
N GLN A 78 7.36 -5.11 10.42
CA GLN A 78 8.02 -5.05 9.12
C GLN A 78 7.16 -5.59 7.98
N VAL A 79 6.15 -6.40 8.27
CA VAL A 79 5.22 -6.92 7.26
C VAL A 79 4.25 -5.81 6.85
N ALA A 80 4.49 -5.16 5.71
CA ALA A 80 3.66 -4.07 5.22
C ALA A 80 2.28 -4.55 4.73
N ALA A 81 2.23 -5.68 3.99
CA ALA A 81 0.99 -6.33 3.55
C ALA A 81 1.16 -7.85 3.50
N PHE A 82 0.03 -8.55 3.54
CA PHE A 82 -0.04 -10.00 3.47
C PHE A 82 -1.29 -10.43 2.72
N GLU A 83 -1.09 -11.28 1.72
CA GLU A 83 -2.16 -11.88 0.91
C GLU A 83 -1.91 -13.38 0.83
N HIS A 84 -2.95 -14.18 0.68
CA HIS A 84 -2.82 -15.62 0.47
C HIS A 84 -4.02 -16.20 -0.26
N GLY A 85 -3.80 -17.35 -0.87
CA GLY A 85 -4.86 -18.08 -1.55
C GLY A 85 -4.46 -19.53 -1.84
N THR A 86 -5.45 -20.31 -2.25
CA THR A 86 -5.25 -21.67 -2.76
C THR A 86 -5.17 -21.64 -4.28
N ASN A 87 -4.37 -22.53 -4.86
CA ASN A 87 -4.24 -22.66 -6.30
C ASN A 87 -5.56 -23.15 -6.91
N ASN A 88 -6.01 -22.46 -7.94
CA ASN A 88 -7.17 -22.80 -8.75
C ASN A 88 -6.85 -22.78 -10.26
N SER A 89 -5.56 -22.79 -10.64
CA SER A 89 -5.15 -22.79 -12.05
C SER A 89 -5.57 -24.08 -12.76
N PRO A 90 -6.24 -23.99 -13.92
CA PRO A 90 -6.62 -25.16 -14.71
C PRO A 90 -5.47 -25.72 -15.56
N GLU A 91 -4.29 -25.08 -15.58
CA GLU A 91 -3.18 -25.42 -16.48
C GLU A 91 -2.42 -26.70 -16.08
N GLY A 92 -2.57 -27.17 -14.84
CA GLY A 92 -1.88 -28.37 -14.36
C GLY A 92 -0.38 -28.19 -14.08
N LEU A 93 0.11 -26.94 -14.02
CA LEU A 93 1.55 -26.59 -13.89
C LEU A 93 1.99 -26.28 -12.46
N ALA A 94 1.15 -26.60 -11.47
CA ALA A 94 1.42 -26.21 -10.08
C ALA A 94 2.36 -27.16 -9.32
N ASP A 95 2.81 -28.27 -9.89
CA ASP A 95 3.71 -29.25 -9.26
C ASP A 95 3.29 -29.73 -7.86
N GLY A 96 1.99 -29.67 -7.56
CA GLY A 96 1.41 -29.99 -6.26
C GLY A 96 1.50 -28.87 -5.23
N PHE A 97 1.98 -27.66 -5.57
CA PHE A 97 1.89 -26.49 -4.72
C PHE A 97 0.44 -26.00 -4.69
N THR A 98 -0.17 -26.03 -3.51
CA THR A 98 -1.59 -25.77 -3.33
C THR A 98 -1.87 -24.41 -2.68
N HIS A 99 -0.92 -23.85 -1.97
CA HIS A 99 -1.09 -22.58 -1.26
C HIS A 99 -0.01 -21.60 -1.65
N CYS A 100 -0.43 -20.35 -1.89
CA CYS A 100 0.45 -19.24 -2.20
C CYS A 100 0.22 -18.11 -1.18
N PHE A 101 1.32 -17.57 -0.68
CA PHE A 101 1.35 -16.46 0.27
C PHE A 101 2.22 -15.35 -0.31
N LEU A 102 1.76 -14.13 -0.25
CA LEU A 102 2.48 -12.95 -0.66
C LEU A 102 2.69 -12.04 0.55
N VAL A 103 3.92 -12.01 1.03
CA VAL A 103 4.34 -11.05 2.06
C VAL A 103 4.98 -9.84 1.38
N THR A 104 4.60 -8.65 1.80
CA THR A 104 5.14 -7.41 1.24
C THR A 104 5.95 -6.68 2.28
N PHE A 105 7.14 -6.23 1.90
CA PHE A 105 8.03 -5.39 2.72
C PHE A 105 8.28 -4.05 2.04
N LYS A 106 8.60 -3.02 2.81
CA LYS A 106 8.99 -1.71 2.29
C LYS A 106 10.45 -1.69 1.83
N SER A 107 11.29 -2.58 2.38
CA SER A 107 12.73 -2.64 2.13
C SER A 107 13.29 -4.05 2.32
N GLU A 108 14.51 -4.28 1.83
CA GLU A 108 15.27 -5.50 2.15
C GLU A 108 15.61 -5.58 3.63
N ALA A 109 15.89 -4.45 4.27
CA ALA A 109 16.13 -4.40 5.71
C ALA A 109 14.93 -4.91 6.53
N ASP A 110 13.69 -4.60 6.10
CA ASP A 110 12.49 -5.15 6.74
C ASP A 110 12.42 -6.67 6.62
N ARG A 111 12.77 -7.23 5.44
CA ARG A 111 12.85 -8.68 5.23
C ARG A 111 13.96 -9.31 6.07
N GLU A 112 15.13 -8.67 6.19
CA GLU A 112 16.23 -9.13 7.01
C GLU A 112 15.87 -9.19 8.50
N ILE A 113 15.04 -8.26 8.99
CA ILE A 113 14.49 -8.30 10.35
C ILE A 113 13.43 -9.40 10.49
N TYR A 114 12.57 -9.57 9.46
CA TYR A 114 11.49 -10.57 9.46
C TYR A 114 12.01 -12.01 9.54
N LEU A 115 13.01 -12.38 8.73
CA LEU A 115 13.47 -13.77 8.62
C LEU A 115 13.96 -14.37 9.95
N PRO A 116 14.79 -13.70 10.78
CA PRO A 116 15.21 -14.21 12.08
C PRO A 116 14.21 -13.90 13.21
N HIS A 117 13.10 -13.20 12.94
CA HIS A 117 12.16 -12.75 13.97
C HIS A 117 11.59 -13.94 14.77
N PRO A 118 11.50 -13.88 16.11
CA PRO A 118 10.99 -14.97 16.94
C PRO A 118 9.63 -15.49 16.48
N LYS A 119 8.70 -14.61 16.14
CA LYS A 119 7.36 -14.99 15.65
C LYS A 119 7.38 -15.73 14.30
N HIS A 120 8.32 -15.37 13.41
CA HIS A 120 8.54 -16.13 12.19
C HIS A 120 9.08 -17.53 12.48
N LYS A 121 10.03 -17.65 13.41
CA LYS A 121 10.56 -18.96 13.83
C LYS A 121 9.48 -19.83 14.47
N GLU A 122 8.65 -19.27 15.37
CA GLU A 122 7.51 -19.99 15.96
C GLU A 122 6.56 -20.52 14.86
N PHE A 123 6.25 -19.70 13.85
CA PHE A 123 5.46 -20.13 12.71
C PHE A 123 6.13 -21.28 11.93
N VAL A 124 7.44 -21.18 11.68
CA VAL A 124 8.18 -22.24 10.98
C VAL A 124 8.10 -23.57 11.73
N GLU A 125 8.11 -23.58 13.06
CA GLU A 125 7.92 -24.81 13.84
C GLU A 125 6.50 -25.41 13.69
N ILE A 126 5.47 -24.57 13.53
CA ILE A 126 4.10 -25.04 13.21
C ILE A 126 4.04 -25.63 11.79
N LEU A 127 4.75 -25.04 10.84
CA LEU A 127 4.76 -25.46 9.44
C LEU A 127 5.50 -26.78 9.20
N LYS A 128 6.68 -26.95 9.80
CA LYS A 128 7.61 -28.09 9.53
C LYS A 128 6.97 -29.47 9.52
N PRO A 129 6.09 -29.86 10.45
CA PRO A 129 5.48 -31.20 10.45
C PRO A 129 4.65 -31.48 9.20
N HIS A 130 4.07 -30.44 8.59
CA HIS A 130 3.08 -30.51 7.53
C HIS A 130 3.66 -30.22 6.14
N LEU A 131 4.86 -29.64 6.05
CA LEU A 131 5.48 -29.20 4.80
C LEU A 131 6.13 -30.37 4.06
N ASP A 132 5.74 -30.59 2.79
CA ASP A 132 6.47 -31.44 1.84
C ASP A 132 7.55 -30.62 1.10
N LYS A 133 7.11 -29.52 0.43
CA LYS A 133 8.02 -28.63 -0.32
C LYS A 133 7.62 -27.16 -0.15
N VAL A 134 8.63 -26.30 -0.24
CA VAL A 134 8.46 -24.85 -0.26
C VAL A 134 9.19 -24.27 -1.47
N LYS A 135 8.56 -23.27 -2.12
CA LYS A 135 9.25 -22.36 -3.07
C LYS A 135 9.16 -20.95 -2.52
N VAL A 136 10.26 -20.21 -2.64
CA VAL A 136 10.33 -18.80 -2.26
C VAL A 136 10.87 -18.02 -3.44
N VAL A 137 10.22 -16.90 -3.77
CA VAL A 137 10.65 -15.97 -4.81
C VAL A 137 10.51 -14.56 -4.28
N ASP A 138 11.62 -13.81 -4.33
CA ASP A 138 11.65 -12.41 -3.95
C ASP A 138 11.88 -11.52 -5.16
N TYR A 139 11.14 -10.40 -5.25
CA TYR A 139 11.34 -9.42 -6.32
C TYR A 139 10.84 -8.02 -5.90
N TRP A 140 11.43 -7.00 -6.49
CA TRP A 140 10.88 -5.65 -6.43
C TRP A 140 9.75 -5.50 -7.44
N ALA A 141 8.56 -5.11 -6.96
CA ALA A 141 7.44 -4.88 -7.86
C ALA A 141 7.78 -3.75 -8.85
N SER A 142 7.61 -4.04 -10.16
CA SER A 142 7.68 -3.07 -11.25
C SER A 142 6.25 -2.77 -11.73
N GLU A 143 5.99 -1.53 -12.13
CA GLU A 143 4.77 -1.12 -12.81
C GLU A 143 4.86 -1.45 -14.30
#